data_29abb23e0db50ef1504ca03e2f941a9a
#
_entry.id   29abb23e0db50ef1504ca03e2f941a9a
#
_cell.length_a   1.000
_cell.length_b   1.000
_cell.length_c   1.000
_cell.angle_alpha   90.00
_cell.angle_beta   90.00
_cell.angle_gamma   90.00
#
_symmetry.space_group_name_H-M   'P 1'
#
loop_
_entity.id
_entity.type
_entity.pdbx_description
1 polymer ?
#
loop_
_entity_poly.entity_id
_entity_poly.type
_entity_poly.pdbx_seq_one_letter_code
_entity_poly.pdbx_strand_id
1 'polypeptide(L)'
;LSSLSPSLAGRKILVVDDEPTILKILSFKLRLTGLQPIEATSGEEALRLVREEAPDLVLLDVSLTPGLTGFDVCRILKENPATSRLPIVMLTARTLPSERDLGLRLGASSYLTKPFSTKVLIQEIEKALG
;
A
#
# COMPACT_ATOMS: atom_id res chain seq x y z
N LEU A 1 21.10 5.80 -0.56
CA LEU A 1 19.68 5.90 -0.91
C LEU A 1 19.45 5.26 -2.27
N SER A 2 18.42 4.47 -2.37
CA SER A 2 18.04 3.97 -3.67
C SER A 2 17.44 5.11 -4.48
N SER A 3 17.86 5.23 -5.71
CA SER A 3 17.32 6.23 -6.61
C SER A 3 16.09 5.66 -7.33
N LEU A 4 15.01 6.44 -7.33
CA LEU A 4 13.86 6.11 -8.15
C LEU A 4 14.15 6.43 -9.60
N SER A 5 13.46 5.72 -10.50
CA SER A 5 13.37 6.18 -11.88
C SER A 5 12.77 7.58 -11.87
N PRO A 6 13.31 8.53 -12.64
CA PRO A 6 12.77 9.90 -12.64
C PRO A 6 11.26 9.98 -12.92
N SER A 7 10.72 9.05 -13.70
CA SER A 7 9.30 9.01 -14.01
C SER A 7 8.41 8.68 -12.81
N LEU A 8 8.99 8.16 -11.72
CA LEU A 8 8.24 7.78 -10.51
C LEU A 8 8.33 8.85 -9.42
N ALA A 9 9.23 9.84 -9.56
CA ALA A 9 9.35 10.92 -8.59
C ALA A 9 8.04 11.71 -8.50
N GLY A 10 7.61 11.99 -7.27
CA GLY A 10 6.37 12.73 -7.03
C GLY A 10 5.09 11.90 -7.10
N ARG A 11 5.18 10.60 -7.43
CA ARG A 11 3.99 9.74 -7.43
C ARG A 11 3.39 9.67 -6.04
N LYS A 12 2.06 9.63 -5.98
CA LYS A 12 1.30 9.61 -4.73
C LYS A 12 1.14 8.17 -4.25
N ILE A 13 1.58 7.92 -3.02
CA ILE A 13 1.47 6.59 -2.40
C ILE A 13 0.56 6.71 -1.18
N LEU A 14 -0.57 6.04 -1.22
CA LEU A 14 -1.46 5.98 -0.05
C LEU A 14 -0.94 4.90 0.88
N VAL A 15 -0.63 5.28 2.12
CA VAL A 15 -0.12 4.37 3.15
C VAL A 15 -1.22 4.15 4.16
N VAL A 16 -1.63 2.90 4.36
CA VAL A 16 -2.75 2.55 5.24
C VAL A 16 -2.26 1.64 6.36
N ASP A 17 -2.30 2.13 7.59
CA ASP A 17 -1.91 1.38 8.79
C ASP A 17 -2.62 2.01 9.98
N ASP A 18 -3.12 1.21 10.91
CA ASP A 18 -3.82 1.73 12.09
C ASP A 18 -2.87 2.19 13.20
N GLU A 19 -1.56 2.00 13.03
CA GLU A 19 -0.55 2.46 13.99
C GLU A 19 0.10 3.75 13.50
N PRO A 20 -0.16 4.90 14.16
CA PRO A 20 0.39 6.19 13.71
C PRO A 20 1.92 6.21 13.60
N THR A 21 2.61 5.51 14.50
CA THR A 21 4.07 5.46 14.49
C THR A 21 4.58 4.79 13.20
N ILE A 22 3.95 3.69 12.79
CA ILE A 22 4.33 2.99 11.57
C ILE A 22 4.05 3.87 10.35
N LEU A 23 2.89 4.55 10.32
CA LEU A 23 2.57 5.47 9.24
C LEU A 23 3.64 6.54 9.07
N LYS A 24 4.06 7.15 10.17
CA LYS A 24 5.07 8.23 10.12
C LYS A 24 6.42 7.72 9.63
N ILE A 25 6.82 6.53 10.06
CA ILE A 25 8.08 5.93 9.63
C ILE A 25 8.04 5.64 8.12
N LEU A 26 6.98 5.01 7.65
CA LEU A 26 6.83 4.70 6.22
C LEU A 26 6.77 5.97 5.39
N SER A 27 5.97 6.95 5.81
CA SER A 27 5.85 8.22 5.09
C SER A 27 7.18 8.93 4.98
N PHE A 28 7.96 8.96 6.07
CA PHE A 28 9.28 9.58 6.06
C PHE A 28 10.21 8.91 5.04
N LYS A 29 10.24 7.57 5.06
CA LYS A 29 11.05 6.80 4.11
C LYS A 29 10.66 7.07 2.66
N LEU A 30 9.36 7.14 2.40
CA LEU A 30 8.86 7.43 1.05
C LEU A 30 9.23 8.83 0.60
N ARG A 31 9.12 9.83 1.47
CA ARG A 31 9.53 11.20 1.15
C ARG A 31 11.02 11.29 0.83
N LEU A 32 11.85 10.60 1.59
CA LEU A 32 13.30 10.58 1.33
C LEU A 32 13.63 10.01 -0.05
N THR A 33 12.76 9.16 -0.57
CA THR A 33 12.95 8.53 -1.87
C THR A 33 12.40 9.39 -3.01
N GLY A 34 11.65 10.45 -2.69
CA GLY A 34 11.05 11.33 -3.70
C GLY A 34 9.59 11.03 -4.01
N LEU A 35 8.97 10.11 -3.28
CA LEU A 35 7.56 9.81 -3.41
C LEU A 35 6.74 10.72 -2.49
N GLN A 36 5.46 10.87 -2.79
CA GLN A 36 4.54 11.70 -2.02
C GLN A 36 3.58 10.80 -1.23
N PRO A 37 3.79 10.60 0.08
CA PRO A 37 2.90 9.76 0.88
C PRO A 37 1.63 10.50 1.27
N ILE A 38 0.53 9.74 1.33
CA ILE A 38 -0.75 10.16 1.87
C ILE A 38 -1.09 9.12 2.92
N GLU A 39 -1.51 9.54 4.12
CA GLU A 39 -1.72 8.63 5.25
C GLU A 39 -3.18 8.36 5.52
N ALA A 40 -3.52 7.09 5.79
CA ALA A 40 -4.82 6.68 6.25
C ALA A 40 -4.66 5.72 7.44
N THR A 41 -5.53 5.86 8.44
CA THR A 41 -5.46 5.05 9.67
C THR A 41 -6.51 3.94 9.72
N SER A 42 -7.38 3.86 8.71
CA SER A 42 -8.43 2.85 8.64
C SER A 42 -8.74 2.50 7.19
N GLY A 43 -9.42 1.37 7.00
CA GLY A 43 -9.87 0.98 5.66
C GLY A 43 -10.88 1.95 5.09
N GLU A 44 -11.79 2.44 5.92
CA GLU A 44 -12.80 3.41 5.50
C GLU A 44 -12.17 4.71 5.03
N GLU A 45 -11.18 5.20 5.78
CA GLU A 45 -10.44 6.41 5.39
C GLU A 45 -9.66 6.17 4.09
N ALA A 46 -9.07 4.98 3.93
CA ALA A 46 -8.35 4.63 2.72
C ALA A 46 -9.25 4.70 1.49
N LEU A 47 -10.46 4.14 1.58
CA LEU A 47 -11.41 4.18 0.46
C LEU A 47 -11.80 5.60 0.11
N ARG A 48 -12.00 6.47 1.12
CA ARG A 48 -12.30 7.87 0.90
C ARG A 48 -11.15 8.58 0.19
N LEU A 49 -9.93 8.36 0.66
CA LEU A 49 -8.74 9.02 0.10
C LEU A 49 -8.40 8.54 -1.30
N VAL A 50 -8.70 7.29 -1.63
CA VAL A 50 -8.55 6.82 -3.02
C VAL A 50 -9.43 7.66 -3.96
N ARG A 51 -10.66 7.96 -3.54
CA ARG A 51 -11.56 8.78 -4.36
C ARG A 51 -11.10 10.23 -4.42
N GLU A 52 -10.66 10.80 -3.29
CA GLU A 52 -10.36 12.24 -3.20
C GLU A 52 -8.98 12.60 -3.74
N GLU A 53 -8.00 11.75 -3.52
CA GLU A 53 -6.60 12.06 -3.83
C GLU A 53 -6.07 11.35 -5.06
N ALA A 54 -6.77 10.35 -5.55
CA ALA A 54 -6.36 9.55 -6.71
C ALA A 54 -4.89 9.12 -6.64
N PRO A 55 -4.51 8.33 -5.60
CA PRO A 55 -3.12 7.89 -5.48
C PRO A 55 -2.72 6.96 -6.62
N ASP A 56 -1.43 6.86 -6.84
CA ASP A 56 -0.88 5.99 -7.89
C ASP A 56 -0.71 4.55 -7.41
N LEU A 57 -0.63 4.35 -6.09
CA LEU A 57 -0.44 3.03 -5.50
C LEU A 57 -0.88 3.07 -4.04
N VAL A 58 -1.31 1.93 -3.50
CA VAL A 58 -1.69 1.78 -2.10
C VAL A 58 -0.77 0.78 -1.41
N LEU A 59 -0.15 1.20 -0.31
CA LEU A 59 0.51 0.30 0.64
C LEU A 59 -0.50 0.01 1.74
N LEU A 60 -0.90 -1.23 1.88
CA LEU A 60 -2.09 -1.59 2.64
C LEU A 60 -1.78 -2.65 3.69
N ASP A 61 -1.87 -2.27 4.97
CA ASP A 61 -1.73 -3.23 6.06
C ASP A 61 -2.92 -4.19 6.05
N VAL A 62 -2.64 -5.48 6.21
CA VAL A 62 -3.66 -6.52 6.28
C VAL A 62 -4.47 -6.41 7.57
N SER A 63 -3.81 -6.08 8.68
CA SER A 63 -4.38 -6.17 10.03
C SER A 63 -5.00 -4.86 10.52
N LEU A 64 -5.82 -4.22 9.71
CA LEU A 64 -6.52 -3.00 10.12
C LEU A 64 -7.66 -3.35 11.09
N THR A 65 -7.78 -2.57 12.16
CA THR A 65 -8.84 -2.73 13.17
C THR A 65 -9.16 -1.37 13.81
N PRO A 66 -10.43 -1.11 14.22
CA PRO A 66 -11.65 -1.86 13.89
C PRO A 66 -12.13 -1.55 12.47
N GLY A 67 -13.17 -2.26 12.02
CA GLY A 67 -13.81 -2.01 10.75
C GLY A 67 -13.24 -2.88 9.63
N LEU A 68 -13.10 -2.31 8.43
CA LEU A 68 -12.64 -3.05 7.27
C LEU A 68 -11.18 -3.51 7.44
N THR A 69 -10.92 -4.77 7.10
CA THR A 69 -9.55 -5.30 7.05
C THR A 69 -8.86 -4.87 5.76
N GLY A 70 -7.55 -5.09 5.68
CA GLY A 70 -6.83 -4.84 4.43
C GLY A 70 -7.35 -5.70 3.28
N PHE A 71 -7.75 -6.95 3.55
CA PHE A 71 -8.34 -7.81 2.53
C PHE A 71 -9.67 -7.24 2.03
N ASP A 72 -10.51 -6.70 2.92
CA ASP A 72 -11.77 -6.07 2.54
C ASP A 72 -11.53 -4.88 1.62
N VAL A 73 -10.58 -4.01 1.98
CA VAL A 73 -10.25 -2.83 1.18
C VAL A 73 -9.76 -3.24 -0.20
N CYS A 74 -8.86 -4.21 -0.26
CA CYS A 74 -8.33 -4.72 -1.53
C CYS A 74 -9.47 -5.24 -2.42
N ARG A 75 -10.35 -6.05 -1.86
CA ARG A 75 -11.49 -6.60 -2.60
C ARG A 75 -12.39 -5.49 -3.14
N ILE A 76 -12.75 -4.53 -2.28
CA ILE A 76 -13.62 -3.42 -2.69
C ILE A 76 -13.01 -2.62 -3.83
N LEU A 77 -11.72 -2.29 -3.72
CA LEU A 77 -11.03 -1.52 -4.77
C LEU A 77 -10.94 -2.30 -6.07
N LYS A 78 -10.68 -3.59 -6.01
CA LYS A 78 -10.51 -4.42 -7.21
C LYS A 78 -11.84 -4.76 -7.88
N GLU A 79 -12.94 -4.78 -7.13
CA GLU A 79 -14.26 -5.03 -7.70
C GLU A 79 -14.87 -3.79 -8.35
N ASN A 80 -14.36 -2.60 -8.05
CA ASN A 80 -14.85 -1.35 -8.63
C ASN A 80 -14.07 -1.03 -9.91
N PRO A 81 -14.73 -0.93 -11.08
CA PRO A 81 -14.04 -0.62 -12.34
C PRO A 81 -13.21 0.66 -12.29
N ALA A 82 -13.63 1.65 -11.49
CA ALA A 82 -12.92 2.93 -11.38
C ALA A 82 -11.56 2.78 -10.68
N THR A 83 -11.36 1.74 -9.87
CA THR A 83 -10.15 1.53 -9.08
C THR A 83 -9.50 0.17 -9.31
N SER A 84 -10.04 -0.64 -10.20
CA SER A 84 -9.57 -2.02 -10.39
C SER A 84 -8.12 -2.11 -10.87
N ARG A 85 -7.59 -1.06 -11.49
CA ARG A 85 -6.20 -1.03 -11.98
C ARG A 85 -5.21 -0.43 -10.99
N LEU A 86 -5.71 0.11 -9.87
CA LEU A 86 -4.85 0.71 -8.84
C LEU A 86 -3.96 -0.38 -8.22
N PRO A 87 -2.62 -0.25 -8.31
CA PRO A 87 -1.74 -1.24 -7.71
C PRO A 87 -1.85 -1.23 -6.19
N ILE A 88 -1.89 -2.40 -5.59
CA ILE A 88 -1.97 -2.57 -4.14
C ILE A 88 -0.85 -3.49 -3.70
N VAL A 89 -0.01 -3.01 -2.79
CA VAL A 89 1.04 -3.80 -2.13
C VAL A 89 0.57 -4.03 -0.71
N MET A 90 0.33 -5.28 -0.35
CA MET A 90 -0.12 -5.62 1.00
C MET A 90 1.06 -5.80 1.93
N LEU A 91 0.93 -5.28 3.15
CA LEU A 91 1.97 -5.35 4.17
C LEU A 91 1.42 -6.09 5.37
N THR A 92 2.20 -7.01 5.94
CA THR A 92 1.73 -7.78 7.09
C THR A 92 2.87 -8.31 7.93
N ALA A 93 2.62 -8.49 9.24
CA ALA A 93 3.52 -9.21 10.12
C ALA A 93 3.31 -10.73 10.01
N ARG A 94 2.29 -11.18 9.29
CA ARG A 94 1.93 -12.59 9.17
C ARG A 94 2.63 -13.25 7.99
N THR A 95 3.00 -14.51 8.18
CA THR A 95 3.74 -15.27 7.17
C THR A 95 2.95 -16.48 6.65
N LEU A 96 1.64 -16.55 6.94
CA LEU A 96 0.82 -17.69 6.54
C LEU A 96 0.64 -17.73 5.03
N PRO A 97 1.05 -18.82 4.35
CA PRO A 97 0.90 -18.91 2.89
C PRO A 97 -0.52 -18.73 2.41
N SER A 98 -1.51 -19.20 3.18
CA SER A 98 -2.93 -19.06 2.81
C SER A 98 -3.37 -17.60 2.73
N GLU A 99 -2.87 -16.72 3.60
CA GLU A 99 -3.21 -15.30 3.59
C GLU A 99 -2.54 -14.59 2.42
N ARG A 100 -1.30 -14.96 2.11
CA ARG A 100 -0.61 -14.44 0.94
C ARG A 100 -1.36 -14.81 -0.34
N ASP A 101 -1.78 -16.06 -0.44
CA ASP A 101 -2.53 -16.54 -1.60
C ASP A 101 -3.86 -15.80 -1.72
N LEU A 102 -4.54 -15.55 -0.61
CA LEU A 102 -5.78 -14.77 -0.60
C LEU A 102 -5.55 -13.38 -1.14
N GLY A 103 -4.52 -12.67 -0.62
CA GLY A 103 -4.23 -11.31 -1.07
C GLY A 103 -3.96 -11.24 -2.57
N LEU A 104 -3.16 -12.16 -3.09
CA LEU A 104 -2.85 -12.20 -4.52
C LEU A 104 -4.08 -12.55 -5.36
N ARG A 105 -4.93 -13.47 -4.90
CA ARG A 105 -6.17 -13.81 -5.59
C ARG A 105 -7.17 -12.66 -5.59
N LEU A 106 -7.15 -11.81 -4.57
CA LEU A 106 -8.00 -10.62 -4.52
C LEU A 106 -7.48 -9.51 -5.43
N GLY A 107 -6.32 -9.68 -6.03
CA GLY A 107 -5.79 -8.75 -7.01
C GLY A 107 -4.65 -7.86 -6.51
N ALA A 108 -4.08 -8.13 -5.34
CA ALA A 108 -2.91 -7.40 -4.88
C ALA A 108 -1.73 -7.64 -5.83
N SER A 109 -0.96 -6.57 -6.10
CA SER A 109 0.21 -6.66 -6.96
C SER A 109 1.34 -7.43 -6.30
N SER A 110 1.49 -7.27 -4.99
CA SER A 110 2.47 -8.02 -4.21
C SER A 110 2.09 -8.01 -2.74
N TYR A 111 2.83 -8.79 -1.95
CA TYR A 111 2.54 -9.05 -0.55
C TYR A 111 3.88 -9.11 0.18
N LEU A 112 4.14 -8.12 1.03
CA LEU A 112 5.38 -8.02 1.78
C LEU A 112 5.19 -8.37 3.24
N THR A 113 6.11 -9.15 3.80
CA THR A 113 6.09 -9.53 5.21
C THR A 113 7.00 -8.61 6.01
N LYS A 114 6.48 -8.05 7.10
CA LYS A 114 7.27 -7.23 8.03
C LYS A 114 8.15 -8.14 8.89
N PRO A 115 9.37 -7.75 9.21
CA PRO A 115 10.04 -6.52 8.79
C PRO A 115 10.58 -6.63 7.37
N PHE A 116 10.56 -5.52 6.63
CA PHE A 116 11.15 -5.45 5.30
C PHE A 116 12.07 -4.23 5.24
N SER A 117 13.07 -4.27 4.37
CA SER A 117 13.97 -3.14 4.19
C SER A 117 13.30 -2.07 3.31
N THR A 118 13.77 -0.83 3.45
CA THR A 118 13.34 0.25 2.57
C THR A 118 13.63 -0.11 1.10
N LYS A 119 14.77 -0.73 0.85
CA LYS A 119 15.16 -1.13 -0.50
C LYS A 119 14.14 -2.09 -1.12
N VAL A 120 13.72 -3.11 -0.37
CA VAL A 120 12.72 -4.08 -0.86
C VAL A 120 11.39 -3.39 -1.10
N LEU A 121 10.96 -2.51 -0.18
CA LEU A 121 9.72 -1.77 -0.33
C LEU A 121 9.72 -0.93 -1.61
N ILE A 122 10.79 -0.16 -1.84
CA ILE A 122 10.90 0.69 -3.02
C ILE A 122 10.94 -0.15 -4.30
N GLN A 123 11.64 -1.27 -4.28
CA GLN A 123 11.68 -2.19 -5.42
C GLN A 123 10.28 -2.69 -5.80
N GLU A 124 9.46 -3.04 -4.79
CA GLU A 124 8.10 -3.49 -5.05
C GLU A 124 7.21 -2.37 -5.57
N ILE A 125 7.39 -1.15 -5.08
CA ILE A 125 6.66 0.01 -5.58
C ILE A 125 7.02 0.27 -7.04
N GLU A 126 8.31 0.29 -7.36
CA GLU A 126 8.76 0.50 -8.74
C GLU A 126 8.20 -0.56 -9.69
N LYS A 127 8.24 -1.80 -9.27
CA LYS A 127 7.74 -2.93 -10.04
C LYS A 127 6.24 -2.80 -10.29
N ALA A 128 5.48 -2.39 -9.28
CA ALA A 128 4.04 -2.24 -9.40
C ALA A 128 3.64 -1.03 -10.27
N LEU A 129 4.43 0.04 -10.25
CA LEU A 129 4.18 1.26 -11.03
C LEU A 129 4.77 1.19 -12.43
N GLY A 130 5.78 0.37 -12.60
CA GLY A 130 6.43 0.17 -13.91
C GLY A 130 5.64 -0.78 -14.76
#